data_5801117a8574eb1fb551d83bf92db1b3
#
_entry.id   5801117a8574eb1fb551d83bf92db1b3
#
_cell.length_a   1.000
_cell.length_b   1.000
_cell.length_c   1.000
_cell.angle_alpha   90.00
_cell.angle_beta   90.00
_cell.angle_gamma   90.00
#
_symmetry.space_group_name_H-M   'P 1'
#
loop_
_entity.id
_entity.type
_entity.pdbx_description
1 polymer ?
#
loop_
_entity_poly.entity_id
_entity_poly.type
_entity_poly.pdbx_seq_one_letter_code
_entity_poly.pdbx_strand_id
1 'polypeptide(L)'
;MPIIVNVDVMLARRKMRLNELADRVGITAQNLSVLKTGRARAIRFSTLEKLCEVLDCQPGDLLQFQPEPRARKAPERVRTAL
;
A
#
# COMPACT_ATOMS: atom_id res chain seq x y z
N MET A 1 10.94 4.69 -4.62
CA MET A 1 9.65 4.83 -5.26
C MET A 1 8.81 5.87 -4.60
N PRO A 2 8.13 6.71 -5.38
CA PRO A 2 7.27 7.73 -4.80
C PRO A 2 6.07 7.20 -4.02
N ILE A 3 5.63 6.00 -4.34
CA ILE A 3 4.52 5.40 -3.60
C ILE A 3 5.10 4.47 -2.54
N ILE A 4 4.74 4.75 -1.29
CA ILE A 4 5.20 3.97 -0.16
C ILE A 4 4.09 3.04 0.27
N VAL A 5 4.42 1.78 0.47
CA VAL A 5 3.44 0.77 0.90
C VAL A 5 3.68 0.50 2.37
N ASN A 6 2.68 0.78 3.20
CA ASN A 6 2.79 0.68 4.64
C ASN A 6 2.09 -0.55 5.22
N VAL A 7 2.06 -1.64 4.48
CA VAL A 7 1.45 -2.88 4.96
C VAL A 7 2.18 -3.38 6.20
N ASP A 8 3.53 -3.28 6.22
CA ASP A 8 4.30 -3.68 7.38
C ASP A 8 3.89 -2.93 8.63
N VAL A 9 3.66 -1.63 8.50
CA VAL A 9 3.27 -0.81 9.64
C VAL A 9 1.93 -1.28 10.19
N MET A 10 0.99 -1.56 9.29
CA MET A 10 -0.33 -2.01 9.73
C MET A 10 -0.29 -3.42 10.32
N LEU A 11 0.55 -4.29 9.79
CA LEU A 11 0.73 -5.61 10.37
C LEU A 11 1.24 -5.49 11.80
N ALA A 12 2.22 -4.61 12.00
CA ALA A 12 2.76 -4.40 13.35
C ALA A 12 1.69 -3.82 14.28
N ARG A 13 0.90 -2.88 13.80
CA ARG A 13 -0.14 -2.29 14.62
C ARG A 13 -1.20 -3.28 15.03
N ARG A 14 -1.53 -4.21 14.14
CA ARG A 14 -2.57 -5.21 14.42
C ARG A 14 -1.98 -6.49 15.00
N LYS A 15 -0.66 -6.54 15.16
CA LYS A 15 0.05 -7.72 15.68
C LYS A 15 -0.34 -8.96 14.86
N MET A 16 -0.35 -8.80 13.56
CA MET A 16 -0.75 -9.83 12.62
C MET A 16 0.43 -10.25 11.78
N ARG A 17 0.52 -11.53 11.45
CA ARG A 17 1.60 -12.03 10.62
C ARG A 17 1.23 -11.93 9.16
N LEU A 18 2.25 -11.86 8.32
CA LEU A 18 2.05 -11.75 6.88
C LEU A 18 1.22 -12.90 6.34
N ASN A 19 1.51 -14.13 6.77
CA ASN A 19 0.77 -15.29 6.28
C ASN A 19 -0.69 -15.23 6.68
N GLU A 20 -0.97 -14.75 7.85
CA GLU A 20 -2.34 -14.62 8.33
C GLU A 20 -3.09 -13.59 7.48
N LEU A 21 -2.46 -12.48 7.18
CA LEU A 21 -3.10 -11.47 6.34
C LEU A 21 -3.35 -12.02 4.94
N ALA A 22 -2.38 -12.73 4.38
CA ALA A 22 -2.53 -13.31 3.05
C ALA A 22 -3.73 -14.25 3.00
N ASP A 23 -3.88 -15.10 4.02
CA ASP A 23 -4.99 -16.02 4.09
C ASP A 23 -6.31 -15.28 4.15
N ARG A 24 -6.40 -14.24 4.95
CA ARG A 24 -7.66 -13.52 5.09
C ARG A 24 -8.02 -12.72 3.86
N VAL A 25 -7.02 -12.22 3.16
CA VAL A 25 -7.24 -11.44 1.95
C VAL A 25 -7.52 -12.37 0.76
N GLY A 26 -7.00 -13.57 0.82
CA GLY A 26 -7.23 -14.55 -0.26
C GLY A 26 -6.16 -14.48 -1.34
N ILE A 27 -4.94 -14.08 -0.99
CA ILE A 27 -3.84 -14.08 -1.93
C ILE A 27 -2.69 -14.88 -1.32
N THR A 28 -1.69 -15.18 -2.12
CA THR A 28 -0.55 -15.93 -1.61
C THR A 28 0.34 -15.03 -0.77
N ALA A 29 1.06 -15.65 0.16
CA ALA A 29 2.01 -14.91 0.98
C ALA A 29 3.08 -14.28 0.10
N GLN A 30 3.46 -14.94 -0.99
CA GLN A 30 4.45 -14.40 -1.89
C GLN A 30 3.95 -13.13 -2.58
N ASN A 31 2.70 -13.12 -3.04
CA ASN A 31 2.14 -11.94 -3.68
C ASN A 31 2.01 -10.79 -2.68
N LEU A 32 1.64 -11.09 -1.46
CA LEU A 32 1.55 -10.08 -0.42
C LEU A 32 2.94 -9.53 -0.09
N SER A 33 3.96 -10.38 -0.10
CA SER A 33 5.33 -9.96 0.14
C SER A 33 5.81 -9.00 -0.94
N VAL A 34 5.45 -9.27 -2.20
CA VAL A 34 5.81 -8.38 -3.30
C VAL A 34 5.17 -7.01 -3.10
N LEU A 35 3.92 -6.99 -2.67
CA LEU A 35 3.23 -5.74 -2.41
C LEU A 35 3.87 -5.02 -1.23
N LYS A 36 4.14 -5.75 -0.15
CA LYS A 36 4.70 -5.18 1.06
C LYS A 36 6.05 -4.51 0.83
N THR A 37 6.86 -5.07 -0.04
CA THR A 37 8.19 -4.53 -0.30
C THR A 37 8.16 -3.41 -1.33
N GLY A 38 7.00 -3.06 -1.86
CA GLY A 38 6.90 -1.97 -2.82
C GLY A 38 7.29 -2.35 -4.24
N ARG A 39 7.44 -3.65 -4.52
CA ARG A 39 7.81 -4.08 -5.85
C ARG A 39 6.62 -4.31 -6.77
N ALA A 40 5.41 -4.26 -6.22
CA ALA A 40 4.22 -4.44 -7.05
C ALA A 40 4.01 -3.21 -7.92
N ARG A 41 3.62 -3.42 -9.16
CA ARG A 41 3.36 -2.31 -10.06
C ARG A 41 1.90 -1.90 -10.06
N ALA A 42 1.05 -2.76 -9.57
CA ALA A 42 -0.37 -2.49 -9.54
C ALA A 42 -1.02 -3.29 -8.42
N ILE A 43 -2.18 -2.83 -8.00
CA ILE A 43 -2.96 -3.56 -7.03
C ILE A 43 -4.40 -3.42 -7.46
N ARG A 44 -5.15 -4.51 -7.38
CA ARG A 44 -6.56 -4.47 -7.74
C ARG A 44 -7.33 -3.80 -6.63
N PHE A 45 -8.36 -3.06 -6.98
CA PHE A 45 -9.21 -2.44 -5.98
C PHE A 45 -9.86 -3.48 -5.07
N SER A 46 -10.20 -4.65 -5.61
CA SER A 46 -10.77 -5.71 -4.77
C SER A 46 -9.78 -6.16 -3.70
N THR A 47 -8.50 -6.25 -4.04
CA THR A 47 -7.47 -6.63 -3.08
C THR A 47 -7.26 -5.52 -2.06
N LEU A 48 -7.22 -4.28 -2.51
CA LEU A 48 -7.06 -3.13 -1.63
C LEU A 48 -8.23 -3.05 -0.66
N GLU A 49 -9.43 -3.27 -1.14
CA GLU A 49 -10.61 -3.26 -0.31
C GLU A 49 -10.53 -4.31 0.79
N LYS A 50 -10.09 -5.52 0.41
CA LYS A 50 -9.97 -6.60 1.37
C LYS A 50 -8.90 -6.32 2.42
N LEU A 51 -7.79 -5.72 1.99
CA LEU A 51 -6.75 -5.33 2.93
C LEU A 51 -7.29 -4.32 3.93
N CYS A 52 -8.07 -3.35 3.47
CA CYS A 52 -8.65 -2.36 4.35
C CYS A 52 -9.63 -2.99 5.33
N GLU A 53 -10.42 -3.95 4.87
CA GLU A 53 -11.36 -4.65 5.74
C GLU A 53 -10.64 -5.43 6.83
N VAL A 54 -9.67 -6.22 6.44
CA VAL A 54 -8.98 -7.10 7.39
C VAL A 54 -8.15 -6.30 8.37
N LEU A 55 -7.47 -5.25 7.89
CA LEU A 55 -6.63 -4.43 8.74
C LEU A 55 -7.39 -3.29 9.42
N ASP A 56 -8.67 -3.14 9.10
CA ASP A 56 -9.53 -2.12 9.65
C ASP A 56 -8.89 -0.75 9.49
N CYS A 57 -8.62 -0.38 8.26
CA CYS A 57 -7.95 0.88 7.96
C CYS A 57 -8.43 1.41 6.61
N GLN A 58 -7.93 2.57 6.25
CA GLN A 58 -8.27 3.23 4.99
C GLN A 58 -7.14 3.03 3.99
N PRO A 59 -7.41 3.15 2.69
CA PRO A 59 -6.34 3.04 1.70
C PRO A 59 -5.19 4.00 1.95
N GLY A 60 -5.47 5.19 2.47
CA GLY A 60 -4.42 6.15 2.78
C GLY A 60 -3.51 5.72 3.91
N ASP A 61 -3.92 4.73 4.70
CA ASP A 61 -3.07 4.16 5.73
C ASP A 61 -2.10 3.12 5.13
N LEU A 62 -2.44 2.60 3.97
CA LEU A 62 -1.64 1.57 3.33
C LEU A 62 -0.73 2.11 2.24
N LEU A 63 -1.17 3.15 1.55
CA LEU A 63 -0.45 3.70 0.41
C LEU A 63 -0.28 5.19 0.60
N GLN A 64 0.94 5.68 0.43
CA GLN A 64 1.22 7.09 0.55
C GLN A 64 2.09 7.54 -0.59
N PHE A 65 1.87 8.76 -1.05
CA PHE A 65 2.73 9.34 -2.06
C PHE A 65 3.77 10.19 -1.35
N GLN A 66 5.02 9.93 -1.65
CA GLN A 66 6.10 10.67 -1.04
C GLN A 66 7.08 11.05 -2.15
N PRO A 67 7.02 12.29 -2.62
CA PRO A 67 7.87 12.68 -3.74
C PRO A 67 9.34 12.66 -3.33
N GLU A 68 10.18 12.41 -4.28
CA GLU A 68 11.59 12.42 -4.02
C GLU A 68 12.06 13.85 -3.75
N PRO A 69 13.05 14.01 -2.90
CA PRO A 69 13.49 15.34 -2.51
C PRO A 69 13.77 16.27 -3.66
N ARG A 70 14.43 15.75 -4.75
CA ARG A 70 14.74 16.60 -5.79
C ARG A 70 13.62 16.83 -6.65
N ALA A 71 12.59 16.05 -6.70
CA ALA A 71 11.51 16.27 -7.59
C ALA A 71 10.52 17.27 -7.05
N ARG A 72 10.74 17.75 -5.80
CA ARG A 72 9.84 18.58 -5.26
C ARG A 72 9.82 19.87 -5.66
N LYS A 73 10.50 20.33 -6.46
CA LYS A 73 10.53 21.57 -6.81
C LYS A 73 9.50 21.92 -7.70
N ALA A 74 8.87 21.32 -8.19
CA ALA A 74 8.03 21.78 -9.16
C ALA A 74 6.73 22.09 -8.87
N PRO A 75 6.19 22.50 -8.88
CA PRO A 75 5.01 22.74 -8.57
C PRO A 75 3.96 22.78 -9.41
N GLU A 76 3.85 22.71 -9.65
CA GLU A 76 3.05 22.87 -10.00
C GLU A 76 2.10 22.64 -10.41
N ARG A 77 1.77 22.55 -10.67
CA ARG A 77 0.96 22.40 -11.02
C ARG A 77 0.16 21.96 -11.43
N VAL A 78 -0.32 21.53 -11.53
CA VAL A 78 -0.98 21.06 -11.93
C VAL A 78 -1.96 20.73 -12.20
N ARG A 79 -2.36 20.65 -12.39
CA ARG A 79 -3.20 20.40 -12.66
C ARG A 79 -3.96 19.90 -13.03
N THR A 80 -4.31 19.61 -13.24
CA THR A 80 -4.98 19.33 -13.74
C THR A 80 -5.71 18.67 -14.02
N ALA A 81 -6.02 18.47 -14.12
CA ALA A 81 -6.74 17.98 -14.52
C ALA A 81 -7.24 16.89 -14.64
N LEU A 82 -7.59 16.31 -14.61
CA LEU A 82 -8.08 15.40 -14.85
C LEU A 82 -8.91 15.16 -14.91
#